data_7f2a47dd7d713a7a15a05f2d8d1e288c
#
_entry.id   7f2a47dd7d713a7a15a05f2d8d1e288c
#
_cell.length_a   1.000
_cell.length_b   1.000
_cell.length_c   1.000
_cell.angle_alpha   90.00
_cell.angle_beta   90.00
_cell.angle_gamma   90.00
#
_symmetry.space_group_name_H-M   'P 1'
#
loop_
_entity.id
_entity.type
_entity.pdbx_description
1 polymer ?
#
loop_
_entity_poly.entity_id
_entity_poly.type
_entity_poly.pdbx_seq_one_letter_code
_entity_poly.pdbx_strand_id
1 'polypeptide(L)'
;NSRHGQVEFLTSMKYIHKYLTQIEEKRHCKKEEIRILDLGAGTGRYSIPLAEEGYDVTAVELVKHNLSRLRQKSSLVHACQGNAMKLSRFPDESFDLVLVFGPLYHLHGTDEKAAALSEAKRVLKPDGVILAAYIMNEFTVLTYAFKERHISEALEQGMLDSTFHCTKTANPLYSMVRLEDMDALNARCGFTRLQVIAADGAANYMRPYLNALTEEEFEHFLTYHLATCERMDLMGASGHTVDILCKAQ
;
A
#
# COMPACT_ATOMS: atom_id res chain seq x y z
N ASN A 1 13.47 -11.03 -8.67
CA ASN A 1 12.28 -10.89 -7.83
C ASN A 1 12.27 -12.00 -6.79
N SER A 2 12.43 -11.65 -5.51
CA SER A 2 12.36 -12.61 -4.41
C SER A 2 10.93 -13.10 -4.21
N ARG A 3 10.71 -14.36 -3.79
CA ARG A 3 9.37 -14.92 -3.59
C ARG A 3 8.54 -14.16 -2.55
N HIS A 4 9.14 -13.71 -1.45
CA HIS A 4 8.40 -12.88 -0.48
C HIS A 4 7.85 -11.58 -1.10
N GLY A 5 8.61 -10.91 -1.98
CA GLY A 5 8.11 -9.74 -2.69
C GLY A 5 7.04 -10.07 -3.73
N GLN A 6 7.02 -11.31 -4.25
CA GLN A 6 5.92 -11.78 -5.11
C GLN A 6 4.63 -11.96 -4.33
N VAL A 7 4.68 -12.46 -3.08
CA VAL A 7 3.48 -12.61 -2.23
C VAL A 7 2.76 -11.27 -2.06
N GLU A 8 3.49 -10.22 -1.66
CA GLU A 8 2.93 -8.86 -1.52
C GLU A 8 2.29 -8.36 -2.83
N PHE A 9 3.00 -8.51 -3.94
CA PHE A 9 2.55 -8.05 -5.24
C PHE A 9 1.29 -8.79 -5.71
N LEU A 10 1.30 -10.12 -5.68
CA LEU A 10 0.20 -10.95 -6.15
C LEU A 10 -1.05 -10.77 -5.28
N THR A 11 -0.87 -10.64 -3.95
CA THR A 11 -1.96 -10.34 -3.04
C THR A 11 -2.57 -8.99 -3.34
N SER A 12 -1.74 -7.94 -3.44
CA SER A 12 -2.23 -6.59 -3.75
C SER A 12 -2.95 -6.55 -5.11
N MET A 13 -2.39 -7.16 -6.16
CA MET A 13 -3.02 -7.22 -7.48
C MET A 13 -4.36 -7.96 -7.46
N LYS A 14 -4.48 -9.07 -6.71
CA LYS A 14 -5.77 -9.77 -6.53
C LYS A 14 -6.86 -8.84 -6.00
N TYR A 15 -6.54 -8.02 -4.99
CA TYR A 15 -7.54 -7.09 -4.42
C TYR A 15 -7.77 -5.86 -5.30
N ILE A 16 -6.77 -5.37 -6.00
CA ILE A 16 -6.95 -4.34 -7.03
C ILE A 16 -7.96 -4.85 -8.08
N HIS A 17 -7.75 -6.03 -8.65
CA HIS A 17 -8.65 -6.62 -9.64
C HIS A 17 -10.05 -6.90 -9.07
N LYS A 18 -10.16 -7.37 -7.81
CA LYS A 18 -11.46 -7.55 -7.14
C LYS A 18 -12.30 -6.27 -7.20
N TYR A 19 -11.72 -5.13 -6.84
CA TYR A 19 -12.46 -3.87 -6.82
C TYR A 19 -12.62 -3.24 -8.21
N LEU A 20 -11.68 -3.44 -9.12
CA LEU A 20 -11.86 -3.04 -10.53
C LEU A 20 -13.01 -3.78 -11.16
N THR A 21 -13.12 -5.10 -10.99
CA THR A 21 -14.25 -5.90 -11.46
C THR A 21 -15.59 -5.41 -10.90
N GLN A 22 -15.64 -5.08 -9.60
CA GLN A 22 -16.86 -4.51 -9.01
C GLN A 22 -17.24 -3.15 -9.62
N ILE A 23 -16.26 -2.31 -9.96
CA ILE A 23 -16.49 -1.03 -10.65
C ILE A 23 -17.00 -1.28 -12.06
N GLU A 24 -16.38 -2.18 -12.82
CA GLU A 24 -16.81 -2.57 -14.18
C GLU A 24 -18.26 -3.06 -14.20
N GLU A 25 -18.59 -4.01 -13.31
CA GLU A 25 -19.92 -4.57 -13.17
C GLU A 25 -20.98 -3.52 -12.78
N LYS A 26 -20.67 -2.70 -11.76
CA LYS A 26 -21.59 -1.68 -11.27
C LYS A 26 -21.91 -0.61 -12.30
N ARG A 27 -20.91 -0.20 -13.09
CA ARG A 27 -21.05 0.88 -14.08
C ARG A 27 -21.34 0.41 -15.50
N HIS A 28 -21.26 -0.89 -15.75
CA HIS A 28 -21.38 -1.47 -17.09
C HIS A 28 -20.43 -0.80 -18.10
N CYS A 29 -19.21 -0.50 -17.67
CA CYS A 29 -18.18 0.18 -18.45
C CYS A 29 -17.03 -0.76 -18.84
N LYS A 30 -16.24 -0.32 -19.83
CA LYS A 30 -15.02 -1.04 -20.25
C LYS A 30 -13.81 -0.60 -19.42
N LYS A 31 -12.75 -1.38 -19.47
CA LYS A 31 -11.48 -1.10 -18.76
C LYS A 31 -10.90 0.27 -19.11
N GLU A 32 -10.94 0.66 -20.39
CA GLU A 32 -10.42 1.93 -20.89
C GLU A 32 -11.17 3.17 -20.33
N GLU A 33 -12.36 2.97 -19.79
CA GLU A 33 -13.19 4.02 -19.18
C GLU A 33 -12.93 4.16 -17.66
N ILE A 34 -12.16 3.22 -17.07
CA ILE A 34 -11.80 3.23 -15.65
C ILE A 34 -10.47 3.93 -15.46
N ARG A 35 -10.50 5.00 -14.69
CA ARG A 35 -9.33 5.84 -14.40
C ARG A 35 -8.70 5.45 -13.07
N ILE A 36 -7.45 5.02 -13.10
CA ILE A 36 -6.66 4.61 -11.94
C ILE A 36 -5.61 5.67 -11.65
N LEU A 37 -5.48 6.07 -10.39
CA LEU A 37 -4.38 6.91 -9.92
C LEU A 37 -3.45 6.09 -9.02
N ASP A 38 -2.16 6.02 -9.37
CA ASP A 38 -1.12 5.38 -8.56
C ASP A 38 -0.23 6.45 -7.93
N LEU A 39 -0.37 6.67 -6.61
CA LEU A 39 0.38 7.65 -5.83
C LEU A 39 1.63 7.02 -5.21
N GLY A 40 2.80 7.58 -5.52
CA GLY A 40 4.08 7.01 -5.15
C GLY A 40 4.41 5.79 -6.01
N ALA A 41 4.10 5.87 -7.31
CA ALA A 41 4.17 4.75 -8.24
C ALA A 41 5.56 4.10 -8.39
N GLY A 42 6.62 4.73 -7.85
CA GLY A 42 7.97 4.23 -7.95
C GLY A 42 8.40 4.06 -9.40
N THR A 43 8.83 2.85 -9.72
CA THR A 43 9.22 2.49 -11.10
C THR A 43 8.10 1.77 -11.88
N GLY A 44 6.84 1.87 -11.41
CA GLY A 44 5.66 1.38 -12.12
C GLY A 44 5.27 -0.06 -11.82
N ARG A 45 5.52 -0.54 -10.58
CA ARG A 45 5.25 -1.94 -10.21
C ARG A 45 3.77 -2.34 -10.40
N TYR A 46 2.85 -1.44 -10.09
CA TYR A 46 1.42 -1.63 -10.25
C TYR A 46 0.88 -0.91 -11.49
N SER A 47 1.34 0.32 -11.74
CA SER A 47 0.88 1.13 -12.86
C SER A 47 1.07 0.45 -14.22
N ILE A 48 2.23 -0.19 -14.46
CA ILE A 48 2.54 -0.77 -15.77
C ILE A 48 1.63 -1.96 -16.08
N PRO A 49 1.51 -3.00 -15.23
CA PRO A 49 0.61 -4.12 -15.51
C PRO A 49 -0.84 -3.68 -15.72
N LEU A 50 -1.34 -2.75 -14.92
CA LEU A 50 -2.72 -2.25 -15.06
C LEU A 50 -2.93 -1.51 -16.38
N ALA A 51 -1.96 -0.71 -16.82
CA ALA A 51 -2.03 -0.04 -18.12
C ALA A 51 -1.93 -1.05 -19.29
N GLU A 52 -1.11 -2.09 -19.16
CA GLU A 52 -1.02 -3.19 -20.15
C GLU A 52 -2.32 -4.00 -20.25
N GLU A 53 -3.10 -4.07 -19.16
CA GLU A 53 -4.43 -4.69 -19.13
C GLU A 53 -5.53 -3.81 -19.76
N GLY A 54 -5.21 -2.55 -20.13
CA GLY A 54 -6.11 -1.62 -20.83
C GLY A 54 -6.79 -0.57 -19.96
N TYR A 55 -6.44 -0.42 -18.67
CA TYR A 55 -6.96 0.66 -17.82
C TYR A 55 -6.28 2.01 -18.13
N ASP A 56 -7.01 3.13 -17.93
CA ASP A 56 -6.45 4.49 -17.99
C ASP A 56 -5.67 4.79 -16.70
N VAL A 57 -4.35 4.59 -16.73
CA VAL A 57 -3.50 4.70 -15.54
C VAL A 57 -2.70 5.98 -15.52
N THR A 58 -2.92 6.80 -14.50
CA THR A 58 -2.09 7.96 -14.16
C THR A 58 -1.20 7.63 -12.96
N ALA A 59 0.11 7.86 -13.09
CA ALA A 59 1.09 7.65 -12.03
C ALA A 59 1.70 8.97 -11.55
N VAL A 60 1.71 9.18 -10.24
CA VAL A 60 2.36 10.32 -9.58
C VAL A 60 3.54 9.81 -8.77
N GLU A 61 4.75 10.31 -9.08
CA GLU A 61 5.98 9.93 -8.38
C GLU A 61 6.78 11.18 -8.01
N LEU A 62 7.24 11.25 -6.75
CA LEU A 62 7.99 12.38 -6.22
C LEU A 62 9.45 12.36 -6.70
N VAL A 63 10.06 11.16 -6.70
CA VAL A 63 11.49 10.97 -6.98
C VAL A 63 11.73 10.93 -8.48
N LYS A 64 12.44 11.95 -9.00
CA LYS A 64 12.72 12.08 -10.44
C LYS A 64 13.38 10.84 -11.06
N HIS A 65 14.27 10.18 -10.31
CA HIS A 65 14.93 8.97 -10.79
C HIS A 65 13.93 7.84 -11.06
N ASN A 66 13.03 7.57 -10.10
CA ASN A 66 11.98 6.56 -10.24
C ASN A 66 11.04 6.88 -11.40
N LEU A 67 10.60 8.13 -11.50
CA LEU A 67 9.75 8.62 -12.59
C LEU A 67 10.41 8.43 -13.96
N SER A 68 11.71 8.73 -14.07
CA SER A 68 12.46 8.51 -15.32
C SER A 68 12.49 7.02 -15.69
N ARG A 69 12.71 6.14 -14.72
CA ARG A 69 12.70 4.68 -14.93
C ARG A 69 11.32 4.16 -15.33
N LEU A 70 10.24 4.69 -14.74
CA LEU A 70 8.87 4.34 -15.11
C LEU A 70 8.62 4.70 -16.59
N ARG A 71 8.92 5.95 -16.97
CA ARG A 71 8.75 6.45 -18.35
C ARG A 71 9.55 5.67 -19.40
N GLN A 72 10.73 5.17 -19.03
CA GLN A 72 11.55 4.32 -19.91
C GLN A 72 10.93 2.92 -20.11
N LYS A 73 10.20 2.40 -19.10
CA LYS A 73 9.61 1.06 -19.14
C LYS A 73 8.28 1.01 -19.89
N SER A 74 7.49 2.06 -19.83
CA SER A 74 6.16 2.08 -20.44
C SER A 74 5.75 3.46 -20.89
N SER A 75 5.19 3.55 -22.11
CA SER A 75 4.52 4.73 -22.65
C SER A 75 3.01 4.72 -22.42
N LEU A 76 2.46 3.63 -21.90
CA LEU A 76 1.02 3.47 -21.66
C LEU A 76 0.56 4.20 -20.38
N VAL A 77 1.49 4.44 -19.43
CA VAL A 77 1.19 5.10 -18.16
C VAL A 77 1.37 6.61 -18.28
N HIS A 78 0.35 7.37 -17.90
CA HIS A 78 0.42 8.84 -17.81
C HIS A 78 1.23 9.28 -16.58
N ALA A 79 2.58 9.20 -16.68
CA ALA A 79 3.47 9.43 -15.55
C ALA A 79 3.84 10.91 -15.37
N CYS A 80 3.62 11.45 -14.16
CA CYS A 80 3.97 12.82 -13.82
C CYS A 80 4.69 12.95 -12.47
N GLN A 81 5.53 13.98 -12.34
CA GLN A 81 6.12 14.31 -11.05
C GLN A 81 5.12 15.02 -10.16
N GLY A 82 5.02 14.62 -8.89
CA GLY A 82 4.12 15.24 -7.92
C GLY A 82 4.32 14.73 -6.51
N ASN A 83 3.66 15.42 -5.57
CA ASN A 83 3.61 15.06 -4.16
C ASN A 83 2.19 14.58 -3.83
N ALA A 84 2.04 13.44 -3.16
CA ALA A 84 0.76 12.89 -2.76
C ALA A 84 -0.07 13.83 -1.86
N MET A 85 0.58 14.72 -1.12
CA MET A 85 -0.09 15.75 -0.30
C MET A 85 -0.62 16.94 -1.09
N LYS A 86 -0.37 17.03 -2.41
CA LYS A 86 -0.79 18.16 -3.27
C LYS A 86 -1.07 17.69 -4.68
N LEU A 87 -2.32 17.33 -4.94
CA LEU A 87 -2.80 16.82 -6.23
C LEU A 87 -3.62 17.88 -7.01
N SER A 88 -3.34 19.16 -6.83
CA SER A 88 -4.10 20.29 -7.41
C SER A 88 -4.19 20.29 -8.94
N ARG A 89 -3.34 19.51 -9.63
CA ARG A 89 -3.44 19.31 -11.08
C ARG A 89 -4.62 18.44 -11.51
N PHE A 90 -5.18 17.65 -10.59
CA PHE A 90 -6.32 16.78 -10.88
C PHE A 90 -7.59 17.39 -10.31
N PRO A 91 -8.67 17.42 -11.12
CA PRO A 91 -9.98 17.82 -10.64
C PRO A 91 -10.49 16.90 -9.52
N ASP A 92 -11.44 17.40 -8.74
CA ASP A 92 -12.18 16.56 -7.81
C ASP A 92 -12.89 15.42 -8.57
N GLU A 93 -13.06 14.28 -7.90
CA GLU A 93 -13.86 13.17 -8.40
C GLU A 93 -13.47 12.66 -9.80
N SER A 94 -12.15 12.63 -10.09
CA SER A 94 -11.63 12.28 -11.41
C SER A 94 -11.17 10.83 -11.56
N PHE A 95 -11.00 10.07 -10.46
CA PHE A 95 -10.51 8.70 -10.51
C PHE A 95 -11.48 7.70 -9.88
N ASP A 96 -11.53 6.50 -10.46
CA ASP A 96 -12.38 5.40 -10.01
C ASP A 96 -11.71 4.59 -8.92
N LEU A 97 -10.39 4.43 -9.03
CA LEU A 97 -9.56 3.72 -8.07
C LEU A 97 -8.27 4.50 -7.81
N VAL A 98 -7.88 4.62 -6.54
CA VAL A 98 -6.64 5.30 -6.13
C VAL A 98 -5.78 4.33 -5.33
N LEU A 99 -4.57 4.09 -5.79
CA LEU A 99 -3.54 3.35 -5.07
C LEU A 99 -2.66 4.34 -4.29
N VAL A 100 -2.47 4.12 -3.01
CA VAL A 100 -1.57 4.90 -2.14
C VAL A 100 -0.52 3.93 -1.60
N PHE A 101 0.29 3.37 -2.53
CA PHE A 101 1.27 2.33 -2.26
C PHE A 101 2.69 2.92 -2.21
N GLY A 102 3.01 3.58 -1.11
CA GLY A 102 4.31 4.23 -0.93
C GLY A 102 4.24 5.44 -0.02
N PRO A 103 3.47 6.46 -0.32
CA PRO A 103 3.53 7.73 0.38
C PRO A 103 3.35 7.64 1.89
N LEU A 104 2.37 6.84 2.37
CA LEU A 104 1.97 6.86 3.79
C LEU A 104 3.05 6.36 4.73
N TYR A 105 3.90 5.45 4.32
CA TYR A 105 5.00 4.99 5.15
C TYR A 105 6.29 5.81 4.99
N HIS A 106 6.30 6.81 4.09
CA HIS A 106 7.35 7.84 4.00
C HIS A 106 6.96 9.16 4.70
N LEU A 107 5.73 9.27 5.17
CA LEU A 107 5.22 10.43 5.91
C LEU A 107 5.21 10.11 7.41
N HIS A 108 6.00 10.84 8.21
CA HIS A 108 6.14 10.56 9.64
C HIS A 108 5.03 11.19 10.48
N GLY A 109 4.48 12.31 10.03
CA GLY A 109 3.43 13.03 10.75
C GLY A 109 2.03 12.50 10.43
N THR A 110 1.17 12.40 11.46
CA THR A 110 -0.26 12.11 11.27
C THR A 110 -0.94 13.14 10.38
N ASP A 111 -0.54 14.43 10.50
CA ASP A 111 -1.06 15.50 9.65
C ASP A 111 -0.66 15.33 8.19
N GLU A 112 0.58 14.90 7.92
CA GLU A 112 1.07 14.63 6.57
C GLU A 112 0.33 13.45 5.93
N LYS A 113 0.14 12.35 6.69
CA LYS A 113 -0.65 11.21 6.24
C LYS A 113 -2.10 11.61 5.94
N ALA A 114 -2.71 12.39 6.85
CA ALA A 114 -4.06 12.88 6.66
C ALA A 114 -4.17 13.82 5.44
N ALA A 115 -3.18 14.66 5.17
CA ALA A 115 -3.15 15.51 3.98
C ALA A 115 -3.09 14.68 2.69
N ALA A 116 -2.23 13.64 2.63
CA ALA A 116 -2.15 12.75 1.48
C ALA A 116 -3.46 11.97 1.25
N LEU A 117 -4.06 11.44 2.32
CA LEU A 117 -5.35 10.72 2.25
C LEU A 117 -6.50 11.67 1.87
N SER A 118 -6.50 12.92 2.35
CA SER A 118 -7.52 13.91 1.99
C SER A 118 -7.45 14.31 0.51
N GLU A 119 -6.25 14.45 -0.04
CA GLU A 119 -6.08 14.69 -1.48
C GLU A 119 -6.49 13.47 -2.31
N ALA A 120 -6.12 12.25 -1.88
CA ALA A 120 -6.59 11.01 -2.50
C ALA A 120 -8.12 10.92 -2.48
N LYS A 121 -8.76 11.28 -1.35
CA LYS A 121 -10.23 11.34 -1.21
C LYS A 121 -10.86 12.36 -2.13
N ARG A 122 -10.27 13.54 -2.24
CA ARG A 122 -10.79 14.65 -3.08
C ARG A 122 -10.86 14.22 -4.55
N VAL A 123 -9.78 13.61 -5.06
CA VAL A 123 -9.71 13.18 -6.46
C VAL A 123 -10.45 11.87 -6.75
N LEU A 124 -10.83 11.11 -5.72
CA LEU A 124 -11.62 9.88 -5.85
C LEU A 124 -13.07 10.23 -6.18
N LYS A 125 -13.69 9.52 -7.10
CA LYS A 125 -15.14 9.61 -7.37
C LYS A 125 -15.97 9.16 -6.15
N PRO A 126 -17.25 9.57 -6.02
CA PRO A 126 -18.08 9.23 -4.86
C PRO A 126 -18.19 7.73 -4.57
N ASP A 127 -18.26 6.92 -5.62
CA ASP A 127 -18.36 5.45 -5.57
C ASP A 127 -17.04 4.72 -5.85
N GLY A 128 -15.93 5.46 -5.82
CA GLY A 128 -14.58 4.93 -6.03
C GLY A 128 -13.99 4.26 -4.79
N VAL A 129 -12.84 3.61 -4.98
CA VAL A 129 -12.14 2.86 -3.94
C VAL A 129 -10.68 3.32 -3.82
N ILE A 130 -10.19 3.43 -2.59
CA ILE A 130 -8.77 3.64 -2.29
C ILE A 130 -8.18 2.35 -1.70
N LEU A 131 -6.99 1.99 -2.15
CA LEU A 131 -6.16 0.98 -1.51
C LEU A 131 -4.93 1.69 -0.93
N ALA A 132 -4.78 1.70 0.40
CA ALA A 132 -3.73 2.40 1.13
C ALA A 132 -2.80 1.42 1.84
N ALA A 133 -1.50 1.43 1.50
CA ALA A 133 -0.52 0.53 2.08
C ALA A 133 0.22 1.16 3.26
N TYR A 134 0.46 0.35 4.30
CA TYR A 134 1.16 0.70 5.52
C TYR A 134 2.21 -0.34 5.89
N ILE A 135 3.26 0.08 6.60
CA ILE A 135 4.22 -0.81 7.28
C ILE A 135 3.76 -0.98 8.72
N MET A 136 3.70 -2.24 9.19
CA MET A 136 3.17 -2.55 10.50
C MET A 136 4.24 -2.46 11.59
N ASN A 137 3.85 -1.90 12.73
CA ASN A 137 4.70 -1.69 13.89
C ASN A 137 5.28 -2.99 14.42
N GLU A 138 4.44 -3.99 14.70
CA GLU A 138 4.84 -5.25 15.31
C GLU A 138 5.84 -6.02 14.45
N PHE A 139 5.67 -5.98 13.13
CA PHE A 139 6.65 -6.55 12.21
C PHE A 139 8.04 -5.93 12.40
N THR A 140 8.10 -4.60 12.46
CA THR A 140 9.36 -3.87 12.62
C THR A 140 9.99 -4.15 13.98
N VAL A 141 9.21 -4.14 15.06
CA VAL A 141 9.69 -4.48 16.41
C VAL A 141 10.23 -5.91 16.46
N LEU A 142 9.47 -6.89 15.95
CA LEU A 142 9.90 -8.29 15.97
C LEU A 142 11.14 -8.54 15.11
N THR A 143 11.25 -7.91 13.96
CA THR A 143 12.39 -8.12 13.05
C THR A 143 13.60 -7.30 13.46
N TYR A 144 13.51 -5.99 13.52
CA TYR A 144 14.62 -5.11 13.80
C TYR A 144 15.07 -5.20 15.27
N ALA A 145 14.12 -5.00 16.21
CA ALA A 145 14.51 -4.94 17.61
C ALA A 145 14.91 -6.31 18.17
N PHE A 146 14.13 -7.37 17.94
CA PHE A 146 14.40 -8.67 18.56
C PHE A 146 15.23 -9.61 17.69
N LYS A 147 14.81 -9.88 16.45
CA LYS A 147 15.52 -10.83 15.57
C LYS A 147 16.92 -10.34 15.21
N GLU A 148 17.08 -9.05 14.92
CA GLU A 148 18.37 -8.41 14.60
C GLU A 148 19.09 -7.88 15.85
N ARG A 149 18.48 -8.01 17.04
CA ARG A 149 19.07 -7.68 18.38
C ARG A 149 19.37 -6.21 18.60
N HIS A 150 18.58 -5.31 18.06
CA HIS A 150 18.71 -3.86 18.27
C HIS A 150 17.83 -3.32 19.40
N ILE A 151 17.20 -4.17 20.23
CA ILE A 151 16.21 -3.73 21.24
C ILE A 151 16.79 -2.74 22.24
N SER A 152 17.99 -2.99 22.79
CA SER A 152 18.60 -2.08 23.76
C SER A 152 18.88 -0.71 23.14
N GLU A 153 19.47 -0.68 21.95
CA GLU A 153 19.73 0.55 21.20
C GLU A 153 18.42 1.30 20.89
N ALA A 154 17.39 0.59 20.45
CA ALA A 154 16.09 1.17 20.11
C ALA A 154 15.42 1.85 21.32
N LEU A 155 15.54 1.26 22.50
CA LEU A 155 15.03 1.85 23.75
C LEU A 155 15.87 3.05 24.22
N GLU A 156 17.21 2.93 24.19
CA GLU A 156 18.12 3.99 24.60
C GLU A 156 18.00 5.24 23.71
N GLN A 157 17.80 5.05 22.42
CA GLN A 157 17.64 6.15 21.45
C GLN A 157 16.19 6.66 21.34
N GLY A 158 15.26 6.13 22.13
CA GLY A 158 13.85 6.52 22.08
C GLY A 158 13.16 6.20 20.74
N MET A 159 13.62 5.17 20.02
CA MET A 159 13.00 4.68 18.79
C MET A 159 11.67 3.97 19.06
N LEU A 160 11.50 3.46 20.29
CA LEU A 160 10.28 2.84 20.78
C LEU A 160 9.80 3.57 22.03
N ASP A 161 8.50 3.74 22.14
CA ASP A 161 7.88 4.24 23.37
C ASP A 161 7.67 3.11 24.40
N SER A 162 7.06 3.44 25.56
CA SER A 162 6.78 2.47 26.64
C SER A 162 5.82 1.35 26.24
N THR A 163 5.11 1.48 25.13
CA THR A 163 4.19 0.48 24.57
C THR A 163 4.80 -0.26 23.39
N PHE A 164 6.08 -0.07 23.13
CA PHE A 164 6.82 -0.57 21.97
C PHE A 164 6.24 -0.07 20.62
N HIS A 165 5.63 1.10 20.61
CA HIS A 165 5.24 1.75 19.37
C HIS A 165 6.43 2.51 18.80
N CYS A 166 6.68 2.36 17.50
CA CYS A 166 7.76 3.05 16.80
C CYS A 166 7.52 4.57 16.79
N THR A 167 8.50 5.30 17.30
CA THR A 167 8.48 6.77 17.30
C THR A 167 8.97 7.32 15.95
N LYS A 168 8.93 8.64 15.79
CA LYS A 168 9.47 9.32 14.59
C LYS A 168 10.97 9.11 14.40
N THR A 169 11.70 8.75 15.46
CA THR A 169 13.15 8.52 15.43
C THR A 169 13.51 7.08 15.06
N ALA A 170 12.53 6.17 15.03
CA ALA A 170 12.75 4.75 14.76
C ALA A 170 13.41 4.48 13.40
N ASN A 171 12.99 5.23 12.37
CA ASN A 171 13.57 5.11 11.04
C ASN A 171 13.43 6.44 10.28
N PRO A 172 14.51 6.96 9.65
CA PRO A 172 14.44 8.23 8.93
C PRO A 172 13.65 8.16 7.62
N LEU A 173 13.43 6.96 7.09
CA LEU A 173 12.75 6.75 5.80
C LEU A 173 11.34 6.23 5.95
N TYR A 174 11.06 5.47 7.02
CA TYR A 174 9.79 4.74 7.15
C TYR A 174 9.10 5.04 8.48
N SER A 175 7.79 5.19 8.39
CA SER A 175 6.88 5.31 9.52
C SER A 175 6.02 4.06 9.62
N MET A 176 5.96 3.49 10.81
CA MET A 176 5.22 2.28 11.12
C MET A 176 3.94 2.65 11.86
N VAL A 177 2.90 1.86 11.66
CA VAL A 177 1.59 2.07 12.27
C VAL A 177 1.05 0.77 12.87
N ARG A 178 0.07 0.92 13.77
CA ARG A 178 -0.83 -0.14 14.23
C ARG A 178 -2.19 0.00 13.58
N LEU A 179 -3.07 -0.99 13.76
CA LEU A 179 -4.42 -0.93 13.22
C LEU A 179 -5.23 0.25 13.79
N GLU A 180 -5.05 0.55 15.08
CA GLU A 180 -5.68 1.70 15.73
C GLU A 180 -5.24 3.05 15.14
N ASP A 181 -4.00 3.18 14.68
CA ASP A 181 -3.53 4.40 13.99
C ASP A 181 -4.22 4.56 12.63
N MET A 182 -4.41 3.43 11.91
CA MET A 182 -5.13 3.40 10.64
C MET A 182 -6.60 3.77 10.87
N ASP A 183 -7.22 3.24 11.92
CA ASP A 183 -8.61 3.56 12.31
C ASP A 183 -8.78 5.05 12.61
N ALA A 184 -7.85 5.62 13.36
CA ALA A 184 -7.83 7.06 13.67
C ALA A 184 -7.67 7.93 12.41
N LEU A 185 -6.79 7.53 11.48
CA LEU A 185 -6.62 8.22 10.19
C LEU A 185 -7.88 8.14 9.33
N ASN A 186 -8.51 6.97 9.26
CA ASN A 186 -9.75 6.77 8.50
C ASN A 186 -10.87 7.63 9.04
N ALA A 187 -11.07 7.64 10.36
CA ALA A 187 -12.08 8.48 11.01
C ALA A 187 -11.82 9.97 10.76
N ARG A 188 -10.56 10.41 10.91
CA ARG A 188 -10.16 11.80 10.68
C ARG A 188 -10.39 12.25 9.24
N CYS A 189 -10.11 11.39 8.26
CA CYS A 189 -10.27 11.71 6.84
C CYS A 189 -11.68 11.43 6.31
N GLY A 190 -12.58 10.85 7.13
CA GLY A 190 -13.95 10.54 6.74
C GLY A 190 -14.01 9.43 5.71
N PHE A 191 -13.32 8.31 5.98
CA PHE A 191 -13.40 7.08 5.22
C PHE A 191 -14.20 6.02 5.95
N THR A 192 -14.81 5.13 5.18
CA THR A 192 -15.34 3.85 5.64
C THR A 192 -14.43 2.74 5.13
N ARG A 193 -13.97 1.86 6.02
CA ARG A 193 -13.21 0.67 5.65
C ARG A 193 -14.14 -0.36 5.02
N LEU A 194 -13.82 -0.76 3.80
CA LEU A 194 -14.47 -1.89 3.12
C LEU A 194 -13.82 -3.20 3.53
N GLN A 195 -12.48 -3.20 3.64
CA GLN A 195 -11.70 -4.37 3.95
C GLN A 195 -10.28 -3.96 4.38
N VAL A 196 -9.61 -4.80 5.18
CA VAL A 196 -8.17 -4.70 5.44
C VAL A 196 -7.53 -6.06 5.18
N ILE A 197 -6.34 -6.07 4.59
CA ILE A 197 -5.62 -7.30 4.24
C ILE A 197 -4.15 -7.23 4.65
N ALA A 198 -3.63 -8.37 5.10
CA ALA A 198 -2.20 -8.57 5.23
C ALA A 198 -1.59 -8.79 3.83
N ALA A 199 -0.84 -7.83 3.30
CA ALA A 199 -0.33 -7.91 1.93
C ALA A 199 0.75 -9.00 1.77
N ASP A 200 1.57 -9.22 2.79
CA ASP A 200 2.66 -10.19 2.78
C ASP A 200 2.63 -11.18 3.97
N GLY A 201 1.83 -10.93 5.01
CA GLY A 201 1.66 -11.82 6.14
C GLY A 201 3.00 -12.28 6.73
N ALA A 202 3.19 -13.60 6.84
CA ALA A 202 4.43 -14.20 7.33
C ALA A 202 5.58 -14.23 6.30
N ALA A 203 5.35 -13.83 5.05
CA ALA A 203 6.33 -14.02 3.97
C ALA A 203 7.67 -13.32 4.25
N ASN A 204 7.64 -12.13 4.86
CA ASN A 204 8.86 -11.40 5.20
C ASN A 204 9.68 -12.09 6.30
N TYR A 205 9.04 -12.75 7.28
CA TYR A 205 9.76 -13.54 8.30
C TYR A 205 10.41 -14.77 7.71
N MET A 206 9.81 -15.34 6.65
CA MET A 206 10.18 -16.59 6.03
C MET A 206 11.04 -16.44 4.76
N ARG A 207 11.64 -15.26 4.51
CA ARG A 207 12.40 -14.98 3.28
C ARG A 207 13.35 -16.10 2.82
N PRO A 208 14.28 -16.62 3.65
CA PRO A 208 15.19 -17.66 3.21
C PRO A 208 14.45 -18.97 2.86
N TYR A 209 13.45 -19.32 3.64
CA TYR A 209 12.68 -20.54 3.43
C TYR A 209 11.83 -20.47 2.16
N LEU A 210 11.12 -19.36 1.94
CA LEU A 210 10.32 -19.16 0.72
C LEU A 210 11.17 -19.19 -0.56
N ASN A 211 12.38 -18.62 -0.50
CA ASN A 211 13.28 -18.65 -1.65
C ASN A 211 13.82 -20.05 -1.95
N ALA A 212 13.79 -20.98 -0.98
CA ALA A 212 14.22 -22.37 -1.14
C ALA A 212 13.10 -23.34 -1.56
N LEU A 213 11.82 -22.92 -1.52
CA LEU A 213 10.69 -23.74 -1.95
C LEU A 213 10.80 -24.10 -3.44
N THR A 214 10.19 -25.20 -3.85
CA THR A 214 9.88 -25.47 -5.26
C THR A 214 8.78 -24.52 -5.75
N GLU A 215 8.49 -24.50 -7.04
CA GLU A 215 7.39 -23.68 -7.57
C GLU A 215 6.04 -24.15 -7.01
N GLU A 216 5.79 -25.45 -6.99
CA GLU A 216 4.57 -26.06 -6.45
C GLU A 216 4.37 -25.73 -4.97
N GLU A 217 5.42 -25.85 -4.15
CA GLU A 217 5.36 -25.47 -2.73
C GLU A 217 5.07 -23.97 -2.55
N PHE A 218 5.64 -23.13 -3.42
CA PHE A 218 5.38 -21.70 -3.37
C PHE A 218 3.93 -21.37 -3.78
N GLU A 219 3.36 -22.05 -4.76
CA GLU A 219 1.94 -21.91 -5.12
C GLU A 219 1.03 -22.32 -3.96
N HIS A 220 1.35 -23.40 -3.24
CA HIS A 220 0.64 -23.78 -2.02
C HIS A 220 0.75 -22.70 -0.91
N PHE A 221 1.95 -22.14 -0.72
CA PHE A 221 2.13 -21.04 0.22
C PHE A 221 1.29 -19.82 -0.16
N LEU A 222 1.28 -19.45 -1.43
CA LEU A 222 0.47 -18.34 -1.92
C LEU A 222 -1.03 -18.60 -1.72
N THR A 223 -1.49 -19.83 -2.00
CA THR A 223 -2.88 -20.24 -1.76
C THR A 223 -3.25 -20.14 -0.29
N TYR A 224 -2.39 -20.63 0.61
CA TYR A 224 -2.57 -20.49 2.07
C TYR A 224 -2.63 -19.01 2.47
N HIS A 225 -1.69 -18.19 1.99
CA HIS A 225 -1.66 -16.77 2.31
C HIS A 225 -2.93 -16.05 1.85
N LEU A 226 -3.39 -16.31 0.63
CA LEU A 226 -4.62 -15.73 0.09
C LEU A 226 -5.89 -16.18 0.82
N ALA A 227 -5.87 -17.36 1.45
CA ALA A 227 -6.96 -17.84 2.30
C ALA A 227 -6.96 -17.24 3.71
N THR A 228 -5.83 -16.65 4.13
CA THR A 228 -5.65 -16.15 5.50
C THR A 228 -5.38 -14.65 5.60
N CYS A 229 -5.10 -13.97 4.47
CA CYS A 229 -4.71 -12.56 4.46
C CYS A 229 -5.77 -11.57 4.97
N GLU A 230 -7.03 -11.99 5.08
CA GLU A 230 -8.14 -11.21 5.64
C GLU A 230 -8.35 -11.45 7.15
N ARG A 231 -7.60 -12.36 7.76
CA ARG A 231 -7.76 -12.73 9.17
C ARG A 231 -7.23 -11.62 10.08
N MET A 232 -8.11 -11.02 10.87
CA MET A 232 -7.78 -9.93 11.81
C MET A 232 -6.78 -10.35 12.89
N ASP A 233 -6.82 -11.61 13.32
CA ASP A 233 -5.89 -12.17 14.31
C ASP A 233 -4.44 -12.34 13.79
N LEU A 234 -4.23 -12.24 12.47
CA LEU A 234 -2.91 -12.31 11.84
C LEU A 234 -2.43 -10.97 11.26
N MET A 235 -3.31 -9.95 11.24
CA MET A 235 -3.10 -8.71 10.51
C MET A 235 -1.92 -7.89 11.03
N GLY A 236 -1.86 -7.66 12.34
CA GLY A 236 -0.88 -6.78 12.96
C GLY A 236 0.58 -7.26 12.83
N ALA A 237 0.81 -8.56 12.60
CA ALA A 237 2.13 -9.14 12.41
C ALA A 237 2.61 -9.17 10.95
N SER A 238 1.78 -8.76 9.98
CA SER A 238 2.18 -8.62 8.58
C SER A 238 3.24 -7.53 8.44
N GLY A 239 4.16 -7.68 7.50
CA GLY A 239 5.13 -6.61 7.17
C GLY A 239 4.42 -5.40 6.57
N HIS A 240 3.55 -5.66 5.60
CA HIS A 240 2.68 -4.66 4.97
C HIS A 240 1.21 -5.04 5.13
N THR A 241 0.39 -4.01 5.32
CA THR A 241 -1.07 -4.13 5.37
C THR A 241 -1.67 -3.15 4.37
N VAL A 242 -2.70 -3.58 3.65
CA VAL A 242 -3.45 -2.70 2.75
C VAL A 242 -4.84 -2.46 3.33
N ASP A 243 -5.16 -1.21 3.55
CA ASP A 243 -6.49 -0.74 3.95
C ASP A 243 -7.29 -0.33 2.72
N ILE A 244 -8.47 -0.90 2.54
CA ILE A 244 -9.33 -0.69 1.38
C ILE A 244 -10.53 0.11 1.83
N LEU A 245 -10.67 1.31 1.25
CA LEU A 245 -11.50 2.38 1.78
C LEU A 245 -12.44 2.92 0.70
N CYS A 246 -13.60 3.41 1.13
CA CYS A 246 -14.46 4.28 0.33
C CYS A 246 -14.77 5.57 1.10
N LYS A 247 -15.35 6.57 0.41
CA LYS A 247 -15.84 7.77 1.07
C LYS A 247 -16.93 7.40 2.07
N ALA A 248 -16.89 7.94 3.29
CA ALA A 248 -18.01 7.82 4.22
C ALA A 248 -19.24 8.54 3.63
N GLN A 249 -20.38 7.89 3.73
CA GLN A 249 -21.68 8.44 3.31
C GLN A 249 -22.16 9.50 4.29
#